data_42e9f621974c5238d7f50e137f164410
#
_entry.id   42e9f621974c5238d7f50e137f164410
#
_cell.length_a   1.000
_cell.length_b   1.000
_cell.length_c   1.000
_cell.angle_alpha   90.00
_cell.angle_beta   90.00
_cell.angle_gamma   90.00
#
_symmetry.space_group_name_H-M   'P 1'
#
loop_
_entity.id
_entity.type
_entity.pdbx_description
1 polymer ?
#
loop_
_entity_poly.entity_id
_entity_poly.type
_entity_poly.pdbx_seq_one_letter_code
_entity_poly.pdbx_strand_id
1 'polypeptide(L)'
;MTITRQHIVRPAVLFMLSALPCVSAAQTVDQLVPHRVKLEAVEFKGKRAIKIVEDGQVPNGEAYAAVKGTPFHNGTIEVEMAGLPAKSASEGARGFIGLAFRLRDGRFEYIYLRPTNGRADDQVRRNHSTQYSSFPDFDFARSRKEAPEKYESYVDLEPGVWTRVRITVQGTAARLYVHGAAQPALIVNDLKLGDSSGDVALWIGPGTEGYFTGLSIKPESAKP
;
A
#
# COMPACT_ATOMS: atom_id res chain seq x y z
N MET A 1 62.75 20.55 -44.15
CA MET A 1 62.23 19.20 -43.82
C MET A 1 61.08 19.39 -42.82
N THR A 2 59.81 19.47 -43.35
CA THR A 2 58.66 19.90 -42.57
C THR A 2 57.78 18.66 -42.28
N ILE A 3 57.69 18.30 -41.03
CA ILE A 3 56.92 17.10 -40.60
C ILE A 3 55.48 17.56 -40.29
N THR A 4 54.53 17.13 -41.12
CA THR A 4 53.09 17.37 -40.93
C THR A 4 52.52 16.29 -40.00
N ARG A 5 52.05 16.70 -38.79
CA ARG A 5 51.31 15.82 -37.87
C ARG A 5 49.86 15.67 -38.32
N GLN A 6 49.45 14.46 -38.70
CA GLN A 6 48.07 14.11 -38.94
C GLN A 6 47.37 13.90 -37.58
N HIS A 7 46.31 14.66 -37.30
CA HIS A 7 45.40 14.42 -36.19
C HIS A 7 44.36 13.36 -36.59
N ILE A 8 44.44 12.19 -35.95
CA ILE A 8 43.44 11.14 -36.07
C ILE A 8 42.28 11.48 -35.15
N VAL A 9 41.14 11.90 -35.71
CA VAL A 9 39.87 12.09 -34.98
C VAL A 9 39.20 10.70 -34.84
N ARG A 10 39.13 10.21 -33.62
CA ARG A 10 38.36 8.98 -33.30
C ARG A 10 36.90 9.33 -33.11
N PRO A 11 35.94 8.68 -33.77
CA PRO A 11 34.52 8.90 -33.52
C PRO A 11 34.16 8.32 -32.14
N ALA A 12 33.54 9.15 -31.29
CA ALA A 12 32.95 8.73 -30.05
C ALA A 12 31.61 8.03 -30.37
N VAL A 13 31.52 6.71 -30.15
CA VAL A 13 30.29 5.95 -30.25
C VAL A 13 29.49 6.20 -28.97
N LEU A 14 28.43 7.00 -29.09
CA LEU A 14 27.49 7.26 -28.02
C LEU A 14 26.55 6.05 -27.86
N PHE A 15 26.77 5.21 -26.85
CA PHE A 15 25.83 4.15 -26.48
C PHE A 15 24.60 4.79 -25.82
N MET A 16 23.52 4.92 -26.58
CA MET A 16 22.20 5.20 -26.01
C MET A 16 21.71 3.94 -25.28
N LEU A 17 21.79 3.96 -23.94
CA LEU A 17 21.12 2.98 -23.11
C LEU A 17 19.61 3.26 -23.15
N SER A 18 18.88 2.52 -23.98
CA SER A 18 17.41 2.53 -23.97
C SER A 18 16.93 1.85 -22.70
N ALA A 19 16.51 2.62 -21.70
CA ALA A 19 15.77 2.09 -20.54
C ALA A 19 14.43 1.54 -21.04
N LEU A 20 14.32 0.23 -21.16
CA LEU A 20 13.04 -0.45 -21.38
C LEU A 20 12.13 -0.13 -20.18
N PRO A 21 10.89 0.34 -20.41
CA PRO A 21 9.95 0.53 -19.32
C PRO A 21 9.67 -0.84 -18.70
N CYS A 22 9.94 -1.01 -17.41
CA CYS A 22 9.54 -2.17 -16.65
C CYS A 22 8.01 -2.16 -16.58
N VAL A 23 7.35 -2.86 -17.48
CA VAL A 23 5.89 -3.07 -17.42
C VAL A 23 5.66 -4.03 -16.26
N SER A 24 5.30 -3.51 -15.10
CA SER A 24 4.81 -4.32 -13.99
C SER A 24 3.57 -5.07 -14.50
N ALA A 25 3.63 -6.41 -14.51
CA ALA A 25 2.48 -7.22 -14.87
C ALA A 25 1.32 -6.86 -13.94
N ALA A 26 0.15 -6.55 -14.51
CA ALA A 26 -1.03 -6.28 -13.71
C ALA A 26 -1.36 -7.52 -12.86
N GLN A 27 -1.55 -7.31 -11.55
CA GLN A 27 -2.01 -8.37 -10.64
C GLN A 27 -3.30 -8.97 -11.18
N THR A 28 -3.41 -10.30 -11.16
CA THR A 28 -4.61 -11.01 -11.61
C THR A 28 -5.33 -11.62 -10.39
N VAL A 29 -6.64 -11.84 -10.50
CA VAL A 29 -7.48 -12.35 -9.39
C VAL A 29 -7.00 -13.73 -8.91
N ASP A 30 -6.52 -14.58 -9.83
CA ASP A 30 -6.01 -15.93 -9.53
C ASP A 30 -4.71 -15.96 -8.69
N GLN A 31 -4.02 -14.83 -8.60
CA GLN A 31 -2.85 -14.64 -7.73
C GLN A 31 -3.22 -14.29 -6.28
N LEU A 32 -4.51 -14.12 -6.00
CA LEU A 32 -5.01 -13.73 -4.69
C LEU A 32 -5.81 -14.87 -4.04
N VAL A 33 -5.75 -14.93 -2.71
CA VAL A 33 -6.58 -15.78 -1.86
C VAL A 33 -7.54 -14.88 -1.10
N PRO A 34 -8.85 -14.88 -1.44
CA PRO A 34 -9.82 -14.05 -0.74
C PRO A 34 -10.09 -14.57 0.68
N HIS A 35 -10.17 -13.66 1.63
CA HIS A 35 -10.62 -13.89 2.98
C HIS A 35 -11.77 -12.92 3.29
N ARG A 36 -13.01 -13.42 3.35
CA ARG A 36 -14.24 -12.65 3.58
C ARG A 36 -14.46 -11.50 2.59
N VAL A 37 -13.97 -11.64 1.38
CA VAL A 37 -14.12 -10.65 0.30
C VAL A 37 -14.45 -11.32 -1.03
N LYS A 38 -15.14 -10.58 -1.90
CA LYS A 38 -15.31 -10.88 -3.32
C LYS A 38 -14.31 -10.08 -4.12
N LEU A 39 -13.75 -10.74 -5.14
CA LEU A 39 -12.77 -10.18 -6.06
C LEU A 39 -13.35 -10.15 -7.47
N GLU A 40 -13.13 -9.04 -8.15
CA GLU A 40 -13.56 -8.86 -9.54
C GLU A 40 -12.47 -8.12 -10.33
N ALA A 41 -12.13 -8.63 -11.53
CA ALA A 41 -11.29 -7.89 -12.47
C ALA A 41 -12.14 -6.85 -13.19
N VAL A 42 -11.80 -5.59 -13.08
CA VAL A 42 -12.57 -4.46 -13.60
C VAL A 42 -11.68 -3.44 -14.28
N GLU A 43 -12.31 -2.55 -15.06
CA GLU A 43 -11.71 -1.27 -15.41
C GLU A 43 -12.29 -0.18 -14.50
N PHE A 44 -11.42 0.58 -13.84
CA PHE A 44 -11.82 1.68 -12.97
C PHE A 44 -10.98 2.91 -13.27
N LYS A 45 -11.66 4.01 -13.66
CA LYS A 45 -11.01 5.30 -14.00
C LYS A 45 -9.77 5.13 -14.89
N GLY A 46 -9.94 4.40 -16.01
CA GLY A 46 -8.94 4.22 -17.06
C GLY A 46 -7.81 3.24 -16.72
N LYS A 47 -7.93 2.46 -15.64
CA LYS A 47 -6.96 1.44 -15.27
C LYS A 47 -7.62 0.07 -15.09
N ARG A 48 -6.94 -0.98 -15.54
CA ARG A 48 -7.29 -2.36 -15.14
C ARG A 48 -6.97 -2.52 -13.67
N ALA A 49 -7.93 -3.01 -12.89
CA ALA A 49 -7.84 -3.10 -11.45
C ALA A 49 -8.53 -4.36 -10.93
N ILE A 50 -8.21 -4.71 -9.70
CA ILE A 50 -8.96 -5.68 -8.90
C ILE A 50 -9.87 -4.89 -7.98
N LYS A 51 -11.19 -5.08 -8.13
CA LYS A 51 -12.20 -4.59 -7.19
C LYS A 51 -12.31 -5.59 -6.05
N ILE A 52 -12.32 -5.09 -4.83
CA ILE A 52 -12.51 -5.86 -3.59
C ILE A 52 -13.67 -5.26 -2.81
N VAL A 53 -14.61 -6.10 -2.41
CA VAL A 53 -15.73 -5.76 -1.54
C VAL A 53 -15.93 -6.85 -0.50
N GLU A 54 -16.54 -6.54 0.64
CA GLU A 54 -16.89 -7.53 1.66
C GLU A 54 -17.85 -8.59 1.11
N ASP A 55 -17.67 -9.85 1.53
CA ASP A 55 -18.59 -10.96 1.27
C ASP A 55 -19.50 -11.20 2.48
N GLY A 56 -20.64 -10.50 2.50
CA GLY A 56 -21.59 -10.53 3.59
C GLY A 56 -21.20 -9.61 4.75
N GLN A 57 -21.60 -9.98 5.97
CA GLN A 57 -21.22 -9.28 7.20
C GLN A 57 -19.84 -9.78 7.67
N VAL A 58 -18.88 -8.87 7.72
CA VAL A 58 -17.49 -9.17 8.05
C VAL A 58 -17.09 -8.46 9.33
N PRO A 59 -16.49 -9.16 10.32
CA PRO A 59 -15.90 -8.51 11.48
C PRO A 59 -14.82 -7.50 11.06
N ASN A 60 -14.72 -6.39 11.77
CA ASN A 60 -13.76 -5.34 11.46
C ASN A 60 -12.31 -5.88 11.44
N GLY A 61 -11.60 -5.58 10.37
CA GLY A 61 -10.22 -6.02 10.17
C GLY A 61 -10.07 -7.31 9.35
N GLU A 62 -11.11 -8.12 9.18
CA GLU A 62 -11.02 -9.45 8.56
C GLU A 62 -11.27 -9.50 7.05
N ALA A 63 -11.41 -8.36 6.38
CA ALA A 63 -11.66 -8.29 4.94
C ALA A 63 -10.37 -8.05 4.15
N TYR A 64 -9.79 -9.09 3.53
CA TYR A 64 -8.56 -8.95 2.75
C TYR A 64 -8.42 -10.02 1.67
N ALA A 65 -7.50 -9.78 0.74
CA ALA A 65 -7.08 -10.75 -0.26
C ALA A 65 -5.55 -10.95 -0.17
N ALA A 66 -5.11 -12.12 0.29
CA ALA A 66 -3.70 -12.44 0.45
C ALA A 66 -3.04 -12.73 -0.90
N VAL A 67 -1.82 -12.26 -1.09
CA VAL A 67 -1.02 -12.52 -2.31
C VAL A 67 -0.32 -13.87 -2.17
N LYS A 68 -0.58 -14.77 -3.11
CA LYS A 68 -0.02 -16.13 -3.07
C LYS A 68 1.51 -16.14 -3.16
N GLY A 69 2.13 -16.89 -2.26
CA GLY A 69 3.56 -17.26 -2.38
C GLY A 69 4.54 -16.10 -2.24
N THR A 70 4.19 -15.06 -1.50
CA THR A 70 5.03 -13.89 -1.28
C THR A 70 5.39 -13.72 0.20
N PRO A 71 6.26 -14.60 0.77
CA PRO A 71 6.72 -14.37 2.13
C PRO A 71 7.48 -13.05 2.20
N PHE A 72 7.04 -12.18 3.10
CA PHE A 72 7.58 -10.85 3.28
C PHE A 72 8.03 -10.65 4.73
N HIS A 73 9.29 -10.25 4.90
CA HIS A 73 9.88 -9.88 6.20
C HIS A 73 10.21 -8.39 6.21
N ASN A 74 11.24 -8.00 5.43
CA ASN A 74 11.67 -6.63 5.21
C ASN A 74 11.60 -6.30 3.72
N GLY A 75 11.53 -5.00 3.39
CA GLY A 75 11.53 -4.55 2.01
C GLY A 75 10.51 -3.45 1.73
N THR A 76 10.04 -3.42 0.49
CA THR A 76 9.13 -2.38 0.00
C THR A 76 7.91 -3.01 -0.67
N ILE A 77 6.73 -2.47 -0.33
CA ILE A 77 5.45 -2.80 -0.98
C ILE A 77 4.92 -1.51 -1.62
N GLU A 78 4.61 -1.54 -2.90
CA GLU A 78 4.02 -0.42 -3.65
C GLU A 78 2.71 -0.85 -4.30
N VAL A 79 1.74 0.04 -4.34
CA VAL A 79 0.44 -0.18 -4.99
C VAL A 79 -0.20 1.17 -5.33
N GLU A 80 -1.04 1.20 -6.37
CA GLU A 80 -2.03 2.25 -6.54
C GLU A 80 -3.38 1.70 -6.08
N MET A 81 -4.07 2.45 -5.24
CA MET A 81 -5.35 2.05 -4.68
C MET A 81 -6.35 3.20 -4.62
N ALA A 82 -7.64 2.89 -4.75
CA ALA A 82 -8.73 3.84 -4.66
C ALA A 82 -9.86 3.24 -3.82
N GLY A 83 -10.13 3.83 -2.67
CA GLY A 83 -11.18 3.40 -1.75
C GLY A 83 -12.31 4.40 -1.71
N LEU A 84 -13.55 3.92 -1.66
CA LEU A 84 -14.73 4.76 -1.45
C LEU A 84 -15.78 4.00 -0.65
N PRO A 85 -16.65 4.70 0.10
CA PRO A 85 -17.79 4.06 0.73
C PRO A 85 -18.71 3.42 -0.33
N ALA A 86 -19.12 2.17 -0.09
CA ALA A 86 -20.13 1.53 -0.92
C ALA A 86 -21.47 2.27 -0.79
N LYS A 87 -22.33 2.18 -1.81
CA LYS A 87 -23.63 2.89 -1.82
C LYS A 87 -24.54 2.50 -0.63
N SER A 88 -24.40 1.28 -0.12
CA SER A 88 -25.15 0.76 1.03
C SER A 88 -24.41 0.90 2.35
N ALA A 89 -23.24 1.55 2.36
CA ALA A 89 -22.42 1.67 3.56
C ALA A 89 -23.08 2.57 4.62
N SER A 90 -22.78 2.29 5.89
CA SER A 90 -23.19 3.15 7.00
C SER A 90 -22.50 4.52 6.93
N GLU A 91 -23.05 5.51 7.63
CA GLU A 91 -22.45 6.86 7.74
C GLU A 91 -21.01 6.84 8.30
N GLY A 92 -20.67 5.79 9.07
CA GLY A 92 -19.33 5.57 9.60
C GLY A 92 -18.27 5.13 8.58
N ALA A 93 -18.67 4.68 7.38
CA ALA A 93 -17.73 4.24 6.35
C ALA A 93 -16.85 5.38 5.85
N ARG A 94 -15.56 5.11 5.68
CA ARG A 94 -14.55 6.11 5.27
C ARG A 94 -13.84 5.73 3.96
N GLY A 95 -14.28 4.64 3.29
CA GLY A 95 -13.59 4.09 2.14
C GLY A 95 -12.24 3.47 2.53
N PHE A 96 -12.19 2.81 3.69
CA PHE A 96 -10.99 2.26 4.30
C PHE A 96 -10.27 1.29 3.37
N ILE A 97 -9.05 1.63 2.96
CA ILE A 97 -8.27 0.84 2.02
C ILE A 97 -6.80 0.82 2.41
N GLY A 98 -6.14 -0.33 2.32
CA GLY A 98 -4.77 -0.43 2.76
C GLY A 98 -4.07 -1.72 2.35
N LEU A 99 -2.92 -1.92 2.96
CA LEU A 99 -2.08 -3.10 2.82
C LEU A 99 -1.86 -3.74 4.18
N ALA A 100 -2.12 -5.04 4.26
CA ALA A 100 -1.66 -5.89 5.35
C ALA A 100 -0.35 -6.54 4.94
N PHE A 101 0.55 -6.74 5.91
CA PHE A 101 1.83 -7.41 5.70
C PHE A 101 2.19 -8.25 6.92
N ARG A 102 3.09 -9.21 6.71
CA ARG A 102 3.45 -10.21 7.73
C ARG A 102 2.23 -11.02 8.21
N LEU A 103 1.30 -11.27 7.29
CA LEU A 103 0.11 -12.06 7.56
C LEU A 103 0.50 -13.51 7.82
N ARG A 104 0.24 -13.98 9.04
CA ARG A 104 0.51 -15.34 9.46
C ARG A 104 -0.46 -15.75 10.57
N ASP A 105 -1.05 -16.93 10.47
CA ASP A 105 -1.96 -17.49 11.48
C ASP A 105 -3.11 -16.53 11.87
N GLY A 106 -3.66 -15.80 10.88
CA GLY A 106 -4.72 -14.82 11.08
C GLY A 106 -4.28 -13.51 11.77
N ARG A 107 -2.99 -13.31 12.01
CA ARG A 107 -2.42 -12.08 12.59
C ARG A 107 -1.64 -11.31 11.54
N PHE A 108 -1.70 -9.98 11.55
CA PHE A 108 -0.97 -9.14 10.59
C PHE A 108 -0.81 -7.70 11.08
N GLU A 109 0.20 -7.03 10.54
CA GLU A 109 0.37 -5.59 10.59
C GLU A 109 -0.34 -4.97 9.40
N TYR A 110 -0.97 -3.78 9.55
CA TYR A 110 -1.56 -3.10 8.41
C TYR A 110 -1.51 -1.58 8.52
N ILE A 111 -1.34 -0.94 7.36
CA ILE A 111 -1.42 0.51 7.22
C ILE A 111 -2.49 0.79 6.18
N TYR A 112 -3.42 1.69 6.53
CA TYR A 112 -4.56 2.00 5.69
C TYR A 112 -4.88 3.49 5.64
N LEU A 113 -5.63 3.86 4.62
CA LEU A 113 -6.11 5.20 4.35
C LEU A 113 -7.61 5.29 4.64
N ARG A 114 -8.05 6.50 4.99
CA ARG A 114 -9.46 6.89 5.14
C ARG A 114 -9.77 8.01 4.14
N PRO A 115 -10.04 7.70 2.85
CA PRO A 115 -10.20 8.71 1.81
C PRO A 115 -11.18 9.84 2.12
N THR A 116 -12.31 9.56 2.80
CA THR A 116 -13.27 10.61 3.16
C THR A 116 -12.76 11.56 4.25
N ASN A 117 -11.67 11.23 4.94
CA ASN A 117 -11.08 12.08 5.96
C ASN A 117 -10.12 13.13 5.36
N GLY A 118 -9.49 12.87 4.22
CA GLY A 118 -8.44 13.71 3.67
C GLY A 118 -8.83 15.17 3.43
N ARG A 119 -10.13 15.41 3.13
CA ARG A 119 -10.69 16.77 2.89
C ARG A 119 -11.91 17.06 3.76
N ALA A 120 -12.02 16.43 4.92
CA ALA A 120 -13.10 16.73 5.85
C ALA A 120 -12.96 18.15 6.42
N ASP A 121 -14.07 18.81 6.74
CA ASP A 121 -14.07 20.14 7.39
C ASP A 121 -13.79 20.09 8.90
N ASP A 122 -13.59 18.90 9.44
CA ASP A 122 -13.17 18.66 10.82
C ASP A 122 -11.66 18.34 10.86
N GLN A 123 -10.88 19.18 11.55
CA GLN A 123 -9.42 19.07 11.57
C GLN A 123 -8.94 17.77 12.25
N VAL A 124 -9.59 17.33 13.32
CA VAL A 124 -9.24 16.07 14.01
C VAL A 124 -9.47 14.90 13.07
N ARG A 125 -10.59 14.88 12.38
CA ARG A 125 -10.90 13.88 11.36
C ARG A 125 -9.88 13.90 10.21
N ARG A 126 -9.45 15.07 9.74
CA ARG A 126 -8.40 15.19 8.70
C ARG A 126 -7.08 14.58 9.17
N ASN A 127 -6.66 14.86 10.40
CA ASN A 127 -5.43 14.32 10.96
C ASN A 127 -5.43 12.79 11.00
N HIS A 128 -6.60 12.17 11.02
CA HIS A 128 -6.78 10.71 11.01
C HIS A 128 -7.04 10.16 9.59
N SER A 129 -6.41 10.70 8.55
CA SER A 129 -6.58 10.19 7.18
C SER A 129 -5.72 8.97 6.87
N THR A 130 -4.66 8.72 7.65
CA THR A 130 -3.89 7.46 7.63
C THR A 130 -3.89 6.80 8.99
N GLN A 131 -3.70 5.47 9.02
CA GLN A 131 -3.64 4.72 10.28
C GLN A 131 -2.76 3.49 10.13
N TYR A 132 -1.94 3.22 11.16
CA TYR A 132 -1.36 1.91 11.43
C TYR A 132 -2.17 1.18 12.50
N SER A 133 -2.32 -0.13 12.32
CA SER A 133 -2.90 -1.04 13.30
C SER A 133 -2.26 -2.43 13.17
N SER A 134 -2.50 -3.29 14.16
CA SER A 134 -2.08 -4.70 14.15
C SER A 134 -3.25 -5.58 14.57
N PHE A 135 -3.61 -6.53 13.72
CA PHE A 135 -4.76 -7.41 13.95
C PHE A 135 -4.34 -8.68 14.69
N PRO A 136 -5.14 -9.15 15.67
CA PRO A 136 -6.41 -8.58 16.13
C PRO A 136 -6.29 -7.59 17.30
N ASP A 137 -5.13 -7.49 17.95
CA ASP A 137 -5.01 -6.99 19.32
C ASP A 137 -4.77 -5.48 19.43
N PHE A 138 -4.41 -4.81 18.34
CA PHE A 138 -4.04 -3.39 18.37
C PHE A 138 -4.75 -2.61 17.24
N ASP A 139 -6.05 -2.37 17.44
CA ASP A 139 -6.88 -1.58 16.54
C ASP A 139 -6.74 -0.07 16.78
N PHE A 140 -7.48 0.73 15.98
CA PHE A 140 -7.47 2.19 16.10
C PHE A 140 -7.99 2.69 17.46
N ALA A 141 -8.99 2.01 18.05
CA ALA A 141 -9.57 2.42 19.33
C ALA A 141 -8.56 2.25 20.46
N ARG A 142 -7.85 1.12 20.46
CA ARG A 142 -6.78 0.83 21.40
C ARG A 142 -5.59 1.77 21.22
N SER A 143 -5.18 1.99 19.96
CA SER A 143 -4.03 2.88 19.67
C SER A 143 -4.28 4.32 20.11
N ARG A 144 -5.48 4.85 19.91
CA ARG A 144 -5.86 6.19 20.38
C ARG A 144 -5.89 6.32 21.90
N LYS A 145 -6.29 5.24 22.59
CA LYS A 145 -6.29 5.21 24.06
C LYS A 145 -4.89 5.13 24.65
N GLU A 146 -4.02 4.27 24.08
CA GLU A 146 -2.71 3.97 24.65
C GLU A 146 -1.60 4.92 24.16
N ALA A 147 -1.70 5.42 22.95
CA ALA A 147 -0.72 6.29 22.32
C ALA A 147 -1.39 7.26 21.32
N PRO A 148 -2.14 8.27 21.81
CA PRO A 148 -2.83 9.24 20.96
C PRO A 148 -1.90 9.85 19.92
N GLU A 149 -2.40 10.04 18.69
CA GLU A 149 -1.72 10.69 17.56
C GLU A 149 -0.49 9.92 17.01
N LYS A 150 0.03 8.91 17.70
CA LYS A 150 1.28 8.23 17.36
C LYS A 150 1.20 7.42 16.05
N TYR A 151 0.03 6.85 15.75
CA TYR A 151 -0.16 5.88 14.66
C TYR A 151 -1.10 6.38 13.59
N GLU A 152 -1.36 7.67 13.56
CA GLU A 152 -2.22 8.37 12.61
C GLU A 152 -1.50 9.60 12.07
N SER A 153 -1.86 10.03 10.86
CA SER A 153 -1.37 11.28 10.28
C SER A 153 -2.27 11.79 9.17
N TYR A 154 -2.06 13.04 8.79
CA TYR A 154 -2.75 13.68 7.69
C TYR A 154 -2.12 13.34 6.34
N VAL A 155 -2.97 13.05 5.37
CA VAL A 155 -2.66 13.04 3.93
C VAL A 155 -3.86 13.58 3.17
N ASP A 156 -3.64 14.38 2.13
CA ASP A 156 -4.71 14.81 1.22
C ASP A 156 -5.21 13.61 0.42
N LEU A 157 -6.48 13.24 0.60
CA LEU A 157 -7.12 12.09 -0.01
C LEU A 157 -8.52 12.45 -0.50
N GLU A 158 -8.96 11.80 -1.57
CA GLU A 158 -10.33 11.86 -2.07
C GLU A 158 -10.90 10.45 -2.29
N PRO A 159 -12.18 10.21 -1.95
CA PRO A 159 -12.84 8.93 -2.22
C PRO A 159 -12.81 8.57 -3.71
N GLY A 160 -12.40 7.35 -4.01
CA GLY A 160 -12.35 6.82 -5.38
C GLY A 160 -11.31 7.46 -6.29
N VAL A 161 -10.37 8.25 -5.77
CA VAL A 161 -9.22 8.78 -6.51
C VAL A 161 -8.03 7.86 -6.34
N TRP A 162 -7.34 7.54 -7.45
CA TRP A 162 -6.13 6.73 -7.41
C TRP A 162 -5.05 7.37 -6.57
N THR A 163 -4.62 6.66 -5.55
CA THR A 163 -3.60 7.07 -4.59
C THR A 163 -2.43 6.10 -4.68
N ARG A 164 -1.26 6.61 -5.03
CA ARG A 164 -0.02 5.83 -5.00
C ARG A 164 0.49 5.70 -3.57
N VAL A 165 0.68 4.47 -3.12
CA VAL A 165 1.15 4.12 -1.79
C VAL A 165 2.41 3.29 -1.89
N ARG A 166 3.37 3.59 -1.01
CA ARG A 166 4.57 2.79 -0.78
C ARG A 166 4.76 2.60 0.73
N ILE A 167 4.94 1.36 1.14
CA ILE A 167 5.29 1.01 2.52
C ILE A 167 6.69 0.40 2.50
N THR A 168 7.61 0.90 3.33
CA THR A 168 8.89 0.26 3.60
C THR A 168 8.87 -0.35 4.99
N VAL A 169 9.39 -1.56 5.13
CA VAL A 169 9.45 -2.29 6.40
C VAL A 169 10.87 -2.74 6.66
N GLN A 170 11.36 -2.48 7.88
CA GLN A 170 12.69 -2.85 8.34
C GLN A 170 12.66 -3.22 9.83
N GLY A 171 12.90 -4.49 10.16
CA GLY A 171 12.81 -4.97 11.54
C GLY A 171 11.45 -4.66 12.16
N THR A 172 11.42 -3.89 13.24
CA THR A 172 10.19 -3.43 13.89
C THR A 172 9.68 -2.07 13.42
N ALA A 173 10.19 -1.56 12.30
CA ALA A 173 9.82 -0.25 11.80
C ALA A 173 9.12 -0.32 10.44
N ALA A 174 8.11 0.54 10.24
CA ALA A 174 7.47 0.76 8.93
C ALA A 174 7.34 2.26 8.63
N ARG A 175 7.34 2.60 7.33
CA ARG A 175 7.16 3.96 6.83
C ARG A 175 6.15 3.95 5.70
N LEU A 176 5.15 4.80 5.79
CA LEU A 176 4.17 5.02 4.73
C LEU A 176 4.54 6.25 3.91
N TYR A 177 4.57 6.11 2.61
CA TYR A 177 4.72 7.21 1.65
C TYR A 177 3.49 7.23 0.74
N VAL A 178 2.95 8.42 0.51
CA VAL A 178 1.74 8.62 -0.30
C VAL A 178 2.02 9.65 -1.40
N HIS A 179 1.36 9.52 -2.54
CA HIS A 179 1.50 10.41 -3.71
C HIS A 179 2.93 10.53 -4.25
N GLY A 180 3.80 9.56 -4.01
CA GLY A 180 5.21 9.62 -4.45
C GLY A 180 6.09 10.56 -3.64
N ALA A 181 5.63 11.01 -2.47
CA ALA A 181 6.42 11.88 -1.59
C ALA A 181 7.77 11.26 -1.21
N ALA A 182 8.80 12.10 -1.10
CA ALA A 182 10.13 11.68 -0.65
C ALA A 182 10.18 11.44 0.87
N GLN A 183 9.38 12.16 1.64
CA GLN A 183 9.26 11.99 3.09
C GLN A 183 8.08 11.10 3.44
N PRO A 184 8.17 10.27 4.49
CA PRO A 184 7.07 9.45 4.94
C PRO A 184 5.94 10.29 5.54
N ALA A 185 4.69 9.95 5.20
CA ALA A 185 3.51 10.53 5.81
C ALA A 185 3.22 9.94 7.20
N LEU A 186 3.55 8.66 7.42
CA LEU A 186 3.40 7.99 8.71
C LEU A 186 4.67 7.21 9.05
N ILE A 187 5.11 7.30 10.31
CA ILE A 187 6.29 6.65 10.85
C ILE A 187 5.88 5.74 12.01
N VAL A 188 6.11 4.45 11.86
CA VAL A 188 5.91 3.44 12.92
C VAL A 188 7.27 2.85 13.25
N ASN A 189 7.70 2.89 14.53
CA ASN A 189 8.99 2.37 14.98
C ASN A 189 8.88 1.12 15.85
N ASP A 190 7.65 0.70 16.15
CA ASP A 190 7.32 -0.36 17.10
C ASP A 190 6.14 -1.19 16.62
N LEU A 191 6.32 -1.88 15.48
CA LEU A 191 5.37 -2.85 14.94
C LEU A 191 4.98 -3.85 16.05
N LYS A 192 3.69 -4.10 16.23
CA LYS A 192 3.16 -4.81 17.41
C LYS A 192 3.39 -6.32 17.37
N LEU A 193 3.58 -6.90 16.18
CA LEU A 193 3.98 -8.31 16.01
C LEU A 193 5.50 -8.49 16.00
N GLY A 194 6.26 -7.43 16.30
CA GLY A 194 7.71 -7.46 16.37
C GLY A 194 8.38 -7.66 15.00
N ASP A 195 9.59 -8.19 15.02
CA ASP A 195 10.34 -8.55 13.82
C ASP A 195 9.90 -9.94 13.34
N SER A 196 8.88 -9.99 12.51
CA SER A 196 8.20 -11.19 12.06
C SER A 196 8.11 -11.25 10.54
N SER A 197 7.63 -12.37 9.99
CA SER A 197 7.44 -12.58 8.55
C SER A 197 6.09 -13.24 8.27
N GLY A 198 5.56 -13.03 7.07
CA GLY A 198 4.30 -13.60 6.60
C GLY A 198 3.92 -13.05 5.23
N ASP A 199 2.71 -13.31 4.78
CA ASP A 199 2.25 -12.85 3.48
C ASP A 199 1.89 -11.36 3.45
N VAL A 200 1.75 -10.82 2.24
CA VAL A 200 1.17 -9.48 1.97
C VAL A 200 -0.28 -9.66 1.54
N ALA A 201 -1.15 -8.74 1.93
CA ALA A 201 -2.54 -8.76 1.51
C ALA A 201 -3.07 -7.35 1.15
N LEU A 202 -3.99 -7.31 0.19
CA LEU A 202 -4.83 -6.16 -0.11
C LEU A 202 -5.95 -6.13 0.92
N TRP A 203 -6.08 -5.04 1.67
CA TRP A 203 -7.02 -4.94 2.79
C TRP A 203 -8.06 -3.84 2.55
N ILE A 204 -9.31 -4.12 2.95
CA ILE A 204 -10.38 -3.13 3.01
C ILE A 204 -11.06 -3.15 4.38
N GLY A 205 -11.59 -2.01 4.81
CA GLY A 205 -12.42 -1.94 6.01
C GLY A 205 -13.92 -1.90 5.70
N PRO A 206 -14.75 -1.85 6.75
CA PRO A 206 -16.19 -1.99 6.63
C PRO A 206 -16.83 -1.02 5.64
N GLY A 207 -17.74 -1.55 4.82
CA GLY A 207 -18.54 -0.77 3.87
C GLY A 207 -17.71 -0.11 2.75
N THR A 208 -16.60 -0.70 2.36
CA THR A 208 -15.70 -0.14 1.34
C THR A 208 -15.83 -0.87 0.00
N GLU A 209 -15.86 -0.11 -1.09
CA GLU A 209 -15.43 -0.57 -2.40
C GLU A 209 -13.97 -0.18 -2.60
N GLY A 210 -13.07 -1.17 -2.66
CA GLY A 210 -11.63 -0.98 -2.86
C GLY A 210 -11.19 -1.39 -4.25
N TYR A 211 -10.35 -0.58 -4.89
CA TYR A 211 -9.76 -0.85 -6.20
C TYR A 211 -8.24 -0.81 -6.08
N PHE A 212 -7.56 -1.83 -6.64
CA PHE A 212 -6.11 -1.97 -6.54
C PHE A 212 -5.51 -2.27 -7.90
N THR A 213 -4.36 -1.66 -8.20
CA THR A 213 -3.58 -1.93 -9.40
C THR A 213 -2.09 -1.72 -9.15
N GLY A 214 -1.24 -2.35 -9.97
CA GLY A 214 0.21 -2.12 -9.95
C GLY A 214 0.90 -2.54 -8.64
N LEU A 215 0.39 -3.58 -7.94
CA LEU A 215 1.06 -4.11 -6.75
C LEU A 215 2.46 -4.62 -7.10
N SER A 216 3.44 -4.16 -6.35
CA SER A 216 4.83 -4.60 -6.43
C SER A 216 5.34 -4.89 -5.02
N ILE A 217 5.86 -6.09 -4.81
CA ILE A 217 6.46 -6.51 -3.54
C ILE A 217 7.94 -6.78 -3.82
N LYS A 218 8.82 -6.07 -3.13
CA LYS A 218 10.28 -6.18 -3.26
C LYS A 218 10.85 -6.52 -1.89
N PRO A 219 10.97 -7.82 -1.54
CA PRO A 219 11.64 -8.23 -0.33
C PRO A 219 13.10 -7.74 -0.32
N GLU A 220 13.60 -7.35 0.84
CA GLU A 220 15.03 -7.10 1.00
C GLU A 220 15.78 -8.43 0.87
N SER A 221 16.85 -8.46 0.07
CA SER A 221 17.69 -9.62 -0.02
C SER A 221 18.31 -9.90 1.35
N ALA A 222 18.27 -11.16 1.80
CA ALA A 222 19.00 -11.56 3.00
C ALA A 222 20.46 -11.14 2.81
N LYS A 223 20.99 -10.33 3.74
CA LYS A 223 22.44 -10.10 3.74
C LYS A 223 23.14 -11.43 3.99
N PRO A 224 24.16 -11.76 3.19
CA PRO A 224 24.93 -12.97 3.35
C PRO A 224 25.63 -13.02 4.72
#